data_4defe1c5873c6e1b0a8c712a483c3314
#
_entry.id   4defe1c5873c6e1b0a8c712a483c3314
#
_cell.length_a   1.000
_cell.length_b   1.000
_cell.length_c   1.000
_cell.angle_alpha   90.00
_cell.angle_beta   90.00
_cell.angle_gamma   90.00
#
_symmetry.space_group_name_H-M   'P 1'
#
loop_
_entity.id
_entity.type
_entity.pdbx_description
1 polymer ?
#
loop_
_entity_poly.entity_id
_entity_poly.type
_entity_poly.pdbx_seq_one_letter_code
_entity_poly.pdbx_strand_id
1 'polypeptide(L)' 'MRNQALESMKKEIAAELGISLKQDGNGSLTTSQSGKIGGEMVRRMIKAQEQQMRDN' A
#
# COMPACT_ATOMS: atom_id res chain seq x y z
N MET A 1 16.09 1.31 -5.69
CA MET A 1 15.34 1.54 -6.92
C MET A 1 13.86 1.59 -6.64
N ARG A 2 13.18 2.58 -7.20
CA ARG A 2 11.76 2.72 -6.93
C ARG A 2 10.93 1.89 -7.85
N ASN A 3 9.86 1.36 -7.33
CA ASN A 3 8.91 0.59 -8.11
C ASN A 3 7.62 1.42 -8.24
N GLN A 4 7.32 1.88 -9.43
CA GLN A 4 6.17 2.74 -9.65
C GLN A 4 4.85 2.03 -9.35
N ALA A 5 4.80 0.75 -9.64
CA ALA A 5 3.58 -0.01 -9.35
C ALA A 5 3.31 -0.06 -7.85
N LEU A 6 4.34 -0.26 -7.06
CA LEU A 6 4.19 -0.29 -5.62
C LEU A 6 3.84 1.09 -5.06
N GLU A 7 4.42 2.13 -5.65
CA GLU A 7 4.10 3.47 -5.19
C GLU A 7 2.66 3.85 -5.50
N SER A 8 2.19 3.48 -6.69
CA SER A 8 0.80 3.72 -7.03
C SER A 8 -0.14 2.98 -6.10
N MET A 9 0.18 1.73 -5.82
CA MET A 9 -0.64 0.93 -4.91
C MET A 9 -0.68 1.56 -3.53
N LYS A 10 0.46 2.03 -3.05
CA LYS A 10 0.54 2.66 -1.75
C LYS A 10 -0.35 3.90 -1.67
N LYS A 11 -0.35 4.70 -2.72
CA LYS A 11 -1.18 5.90 -2.75
C LYS A 11 -2.65 5.56 -2.75
N GLU A 12 -3.03 4.55 -3.51
CA GLU A 12 -4.42 4.12 -3.55
C GLU A 12 -4.89 3.63 -2.20
N ILE A 13 -4.07 2.83 -1.55
CA ILE A 13 -4.43 2.30 -0.26
C ILE A 13 -4.54 3.41 0.77
N ALA A 14 -3.59 4.33 0.74
CA ALA A 14 -3.64 5.45 1.68
C ALA A 14 -4.93 6.25 1.50
N ALA A 15 -5.33 6.47 0.27
CA ALA A 15 -6.57 7.19 0.01
C ALA A 15 -7.78 6.43 0.55
N GLU A 16 -7.80 5.13 0.37
CA GLU A 16 -8.90 4.31 0.87
C GLU A 16 -8.98 4.31 2.38
N LEU A 17 -7.84 4.32 3.03
CA LEU A 17 -7.79 4.31 4.48
C LEU A 17 -7.93 5.71 5.08
N GLY A 18 -7.97 6.73 4.25
CA GLY A 18 -8.07 8.09 4.75
C GLY A 18 -6.76 8.60 5.31
N ILE A 19 -5.65 8.02 4.91
CA ILE A 19 -4.34 8.41 5.38
C ILE A 19 -3.70 9.33 4.36
N SER A 20 -3.21 10.47 4.80
CA SER A 20 -2.56 11.40 3.91
C SER A 20 -1.08 11.04 3.81
N LEU A 21 -0.62 10.83 2.60
CA LEU A 21 0.80 10.63 2.35
C LEU A 21 1.52 11.94 2.20
N LYS A 22 0.77 13.01 2.07
CA LYS A 22 1.35 14.32 2.01
C LYS A 22 1.93 14.65 3.34
N GLN A 23 3.17 15.02 3.35
CA GLN A 23 3.84 15.25 4.60
C GLN A 23 3.74 16.67 5.00
N ASP A 24 3.36 16.89 6.23
CA ASP A 24 3.47 18.22 6.79
C ASP A 24 4.84 18.32 7.41
N GLY A 25 5.04 19.17 8.34
CA GLY A 25 6.34 19.53 8.84
C GLY A 25 7.29 18.39 9.14
N ASN A 26 6.80 17.27 9.61
CA ASN A 26 7.67 16.15 9.99
C ASN A 26 7.82 15.13 8.90
N GLY A 27 6.90 15.09 8.01
CA GLY A 27 7.05 14.24 6.87
C GLY A 27 7.00 12.75 7.14
N SER A 28 6.53 12.33 8.26
CA SER A 28 6.54 10.90 8.61
C SER A 28 5.16 10.39 8.90
N LEU A 29 4.86 9.22 8.35
CA LEU A 29 3.68 8.50 8.77
C LEU A 29 3.95 7.88 10.14
N THR A 30 2.89 7.72 10.92
CA THR A 30 3.05 6.99 12.17
C THR A 30 3.31 5.52 11.86
N THR A 31 3.89 4.83 12.83
CA THR A 31 4.14 3.41 12.69
C THR A 31 2.84 2.66 12.40
N SER A 32 1.78 3.07 13.07
CA SER A 32 0.49 2.45 12.89
C SER A 32 -0.02 2.63 11.47
N GLN A 33 0.09 3.84 10.92
CA GLN A 33 -0.35 4.12 9.56
C GLN A 33 0.48 3.36 8.55
N SER A 34 1.79 3.35 8.74
CA SER A 34 2.68 2.60 7.87
C SER A 34 2.34 1.12 7.88
N GLY A 35 2.06 0.59 9.05
CA GLY A 35 1.70 -0.82 9.19
C GLY A 35 0.42 -1.16 8.46
N LYS A 36 -0.57 -0.28 8.54
CA LYS A 36 -1.82 -0.52 7.84
C LYS A 36 -1.64 -0.53 6.33
N ILE A 37 -0.88 0.42 5.83
CA ILE A 37 -0.64 0.49 4.39
C ILE A 37 0.14 -0.75 3.95
N GLY A 38 1.20 -1.09 4.67
CA GLY A 38 2.00 -2.26 4.34
C GLY A 38 1.21 -3.55 4.38
N GLY A 39 0.38 -3.70 5.40
CA GLY A 39 -0.45 -4.89 5.52
C GLY A 39 -1.43 -5.03 4.37
N GLU A 40 -2.02 -3.92 3.96
CA GLU A 40 -2.97 -3.95 2.86
C GLU A 40 -2.26 -4.24 1.54
N MET A 41 -1.05 -3.73 1.36
CA MET A 41 -0.28 -4.02 0.18
C MET A 41 0.01 -5.51 0.04
N VAL A 42 0.43 -6.12 1.14
CA VAL A 42 0.71 -7.55 1.15
C VAL A 42 -0.54 -8.35 0.82
N ARG A 43 -1.66 -7.95 1.39
CA ARG A 43 -2.92 -8.61 1.15
C ARG A 43 -3.31 -8.58 -0.32
N ARG A 44 -3.15 -7.44 -0.95
CA ARG A 44 -3.48 -7.31 -2.36
C ARG A 44 -2.56 -8.14 -3.24
N MET A 45 -1.29 -8.20 -2.88
CA MET A 45 -0.35 -9.01 -3.64
C MET A 45 -0.69 -10.49 -3.52
N ILE A 46 -1.05 -10.94 -2.34
CA ILE A 46 -1.43 -12.33 -2.15
C ILE A 46 -2.69 -12.65 -2.93
N LYS A 47 -3.66 -11.76 -2.89
CA LYS A 47 -4.90 -11.97 -3.61
C LYS A 47 -4.67 -12.04 -5.12
N ALA A 48 -3.83 -11.18 -5.63
CA ALA A 48 -3.51 -11.19 -7.04
C ALA A 48 -2.85 -12.50 -7.44
N GLN A 49 -1.96 -12.98 -6.60
CA GLN A 49 -1.28 -14.24 -6.87
C GLN A 49 -2.24 -15.41 -6.84
N GLU A 50 -3.16 -15.40 -5.90
CA GLU A 50 -4.15 -16.47 -5.83
C GLU A 50 -5.01 -16.52 -7.08
N GLN A 51 -5.36 -15.36 -7.59
CA GLN A 51 -6.15 -15.32 -8.82
C GLN A 51 -5.36 -15.87 -10.00
N GLN A 52 -4.09 -15.57 -10.07
CA GLN A 52 -3.26 -16.12 -11.13
C GLN A 52 -3.18 -17.63 -11.04
N MET A 53 -3.08 -18.16 -9.85
CA MET A 53 -2.99 -19.59 -9.66
C MET A 53 -4.29 -20.27 -10.03
N ARG A 54 -5.40 -19.62 -9.81
CA ARG A 54 -6.70 -20.18 -10.15
C ARG A 54 -6.92 -20.27 -11.65
N ASP A 55 -6.42 -19.27 -12.36
CA ASP A 55 -6.67 -19.19 -13.79
C ASP A 55 -5.81 -20.16 -14.57
N ASN A 56 -4.88 -20.77 -13.93
CA ASN A 56 -4.07 -21.79 -14.59
C ASN A 56 -4.63 -23.21 -14.40
#